data_61354d394ecc27a659f1b4beabc517dd
#
_entry.id   61354d394ecc27a659f1b4beabc517dd
#
_cell.length_a   1.000
_cell.length_b   1.000
_cell.length_c   1.000
_cell.angle_alpha   90.00
_cell.angle_beta   90.00
_cell.angle_gamma   90.00
#
_symmetry.space_group_name_H-M   'P 1'
#
loop_
_entity.id
_entity.type
_entity.pdbx_description
1 polymer ?
#
loop_
_entity_poly.entity_id
_entity_poly.type
_entity_poly.pdbx_seq_one_letter_code
_entity_poly.pdbx_strand_id
1 'polypeptide(L)'
;NSVEYALNKMNREVGDRDTLKKFIGPPLTESMEKYYGMSEEEALLGVKYYREYYAVKGIFENSVYEGLAETLEFLKNEGYILAVATSKPEEYAKRIADKFDFAKYFAGIYGATMDGSLIRKADVIRYALDNLGVERENYDQVVMVGDRNNDIYGAKENGIQVIGVLYGYGDLAELQSAGADYIAKM
;
A
#
# COMPACT_ATOMS: atom_id res chain seq x y z
N ASN A 1 14.48 6.43 4.96
CA ASN A 1 15.51 5.69 5.73
C ASN A 1 15.81 4.30 5.13
N SER A 2 14.83 3.40 4.94
CA SER A 2 15.11 2.01 4.47
C SER A 2 15.67 1.93 3.05
N VAL A 3 15.18 2.75 2.12
CA VAL A 3 15.73 2.85 0.76
C VAL A 3 17.14 3.43 0.80
N GLU A 4 17.35 4.49 1.56
CA GLU A 4 18.66 5.11 1.78
C GLU A 4 19.68 4.10 2.34
N TYR A 5 19.27 3.31 3.32
CA TYR A 5 20.10 2.23 3.87
C TYR A 5 20.50 1.20 2.81
N ALA A 6 19.53 0.77 1.98
CA ALA A 6 19.81 -0.19 0.91
C ALA A 6 20.78 0.39 -0.14
N LEU A 7 20.54 1.62 -0.59
CA LEU A 7 21.41 2.30 -1.57
C LEU A 7 22.85 2.47 -1.04
N ASN A 8 22.99 2.90 0.20
CA ASN A 8 24.30 3.04 0.84
C ASN A 8 25.05 1.70 0.93
N LYS A 9 24.35 0.60 1.28
CA LYS A 9 24.95 -0.74 1.28
C LYS A 9 25.41 -1.21 -0.11
N MET A 10 24.75 -0.71 -1.15
CA MET A 10 25.09 -1.00 -2.54
C MET A 10 26.10 -0.01 -3.13
N ASN A 11 26.65 0.90 -2.34
CA ASN A 11 27.52 2.00 -2.78
C ASN A 11 26.91 2.84 -3.90
N ARG A 12 25.59 3.05 -3.86
CA ARG A 12 24.84 3.93 -4.77
C ARG A 12 24.61 5.29 -4.12
N GLU A 13 24.74 6.34 -4.92
CA GLU A 13 24.45 7.70 -4.45
C GLU A 13 22.95 7.85 -4.14
N VAL A 14 22.63 8.36 -2.96
CA VAL A 14 21.25 8.52 -2.52
C VAL A 14 20.57 9.72 -3.19
N GLY A 15 21.33 10.79 -3.46
CA GLY A 15 20.79 12.05 -3.96
C GLY A 15 19.92 12.77 -2.93
N ASP A 16 18.96 13.57 -3.42
CA ASP A 16 17.99 14.24 -2.55
C ASP A 16 17.02 13.24 -1.94
N ARG A 17 16.87 13.28 -0.60
CA ARG A 17 15.95 12.40 0.14
C ARG A 17 14.49 12.52 -0.31
N ASP A 18 14.06 13.70 -0.76
CA ASP A 18 12.70 13.89 -1.26
C ASP A 18 12.41 13.07 -2.52
N THR A 19 13.45 12.81 -3.32
CA THR A 19 13.31 11.94 -4.49
C THR A 19 13.00 10.48 -4.13
N LEU A 20 13.31 10.06 -2.90
CA LEU A 20 13.01 8.70 -2.43
C LEU A 20 11.51 8.47 -2.15
N LYS A 21 10.70 9.52 -2.06
CA LYS A 21 9.24 9.40 -1.89
C LYS A 21 8.58 8.64 -3.05
N LYS A 22 9.18 8.67 -4.25
CA LYS A 22 8.72 7.91 -5.42
C LYS A 22 8.77 6.38 -5.25
N PHE A 23 9.47 5.88 -4.22
CA PHE A 23 9.48 4.47 -3.86
C PHE A 23 8.23 4.04 -3.07
N ILE A 24 7.39 5.00 -2.66
CA ILE A 24 6.18 4.70 -1.90
C ILE A 24 5.04 4.39 -2.86
N GLY A 25 4.50 3.19 -2.76
CA GLY A 25 3.40 2.67 -3.58
C GLY A 25 3.82 1.60 -4.57
N PRO A 26 4.74 1.86 -5.54
CA PRO A 26 5.18 0.84 -6.49
C PRO A 26 6.00 -0.28 -5.83
N PRO A 27 6.11 -1.46 -6.49
CA PRO A 27 7.04 -2.50 -6.08
C PRO A 27 8.47 -1.98 -6.00
N LEU A 28 9.21 -2.38 -4.95
CA LEU A 28 10.57 -1.89 -4.71
C LEU A 28 11.55 -2.26 -5.82
N THR A 29 11.43 -3.46 -6.38
CA THR A 29 12.26 -3.93 -7.51
C THR A 29 12.09 -3.01 -8.72
N GLU A 30 10.84 -2.78 -9.15
CA GLU A 30 10.53 -1.87 -10.26
C GLU A 30 11.07 -0.44 -10.01
N SER A 31 10.97 0.03 -8.78
CA SER A 31 11.47 1.35 -8.41
C SER A 31 13.00 1.42 -8.48
N MET A 32 13.71 0.38 -8.05
CA MET A 32 15.17 0.29 -8.13
C MET A 32 15.66 0.21 -9.56
N GLU A 33 15.03 -0.61 -10.40
CA GLU A 33 15.31 -0.70 -11.82
C GLU A 33 15.06 0.65 -12.53
N LYS A 34 13.88 1.22 -12.33
CA LYS A 34 13.44 2.45 -13.01
C LYS A 34 14.25 3.69 -12.63
N TYR A 35 14.56 3.86 -11.34
CA TYR A 35 15.14 5.11 -10.85
C TYR A 35 16.65 5.06 -10.65
N TYR A 36 17.21 3.86 -10.54
CA TYR A 36 18.66 3.65 -10.33
C TYR A 36 19.31 2.81 -11.43
N GLY A 37 18.57 2.38 -12.45
CA GLY A 37 19.08 1.59 -13.57
C GLY A 37 19.66 0.25 -13.14
N MET A 38 19.13 -0.32 -12.06
CA MET A 38 19.60 -1.61 -11.53
C MET A 38 19.13 -2.75 -12.43
N SER A 39 19.96 -3.80 -12.56
CA SER A 39 19.51 -5.07 -13.10
C SER A 39 18.52 -5.73 -12.12
N GLU A 40 17.78 -6.73 -12.59
CA GLU A 40 16.85 -7.51 -11.74
C GLU A 40 17.59 -8.10 -10.52
N GLU A 41 18.80 -8.65 -10.72
CA GLU A 41 19.61 -9.20 -9.63
C GLU A 41 20.03 -8.13 -8.62
N GLU A 42 20.48 -6.97 -9.09
CA GLU A 42 20.81 -5.82 -8.22
C GLU A 42 19.58 -5.31 -7.47
N ALA A 43 18.41 -5.22 -8.13
CA ALA A 43 17.18 -4.79 -7.51
C ALA A 43 16.73 -5.75 -6.40
N LEU A 44 16.82 -7.07 -6.63
CA LEU A 44 16.54 -8.09 -5.60
C LEU A 44 17.49 -7.98 -4.41
N LEU A 45 18.78 -7.73 -4.65
CA LEU A 45 19.76 -7.51 -3.58
C LEU A 45 19.43 -6.21 -2.81
N GLY A 46 19.05 -5.16 -3.50
CA GLY A 46 18.60 -3.90 -2.90
C GLY A 46 17.36 -4.09 -2.01
N VAL A 47 16.39 -4.87 -2.46
CA VAL A 47 15.20 -5.24 -1.65
C VAL A 47 15.61 -6.01 -0.40
N LYS A 48 16.60 -6.91 -0.49
CA LYS A 48 17.12 -7.61 0.68
C LYS A 48 17.70 -6.63 1.71
N TYR A 49 18.55 -5.69 1.30
CA TYR A 49 19.09 -4.68 2.19
C TYR A 49 18.03 -3.72 2.74
N TYR A 50 17.04 -3.34 1.92
CA TYR A 50 15.88 -2.58 2.40
C TYR A 50 15.18 -3.30 3.55
N ARG A 51 14.92 -4.62 3.41
CA ARG A 51 14.24 -5.43 4.41
C ARG A 51 15.04 -5.58 5.70
N GLU A 52 16.38 -5.60 5.65
CA GLU A 52 17.23 -5.65 6.84
C GLU A 52 16.96 -4.48 7.79
N TYR A 53 16.82 -3.27 7.25
CA TYR A 53 16.49 -2.09 8.03
C TYR A 53 15.00 -2.00 8.35
N TYR A 54 14.16 -2.22 7.32
CA TYR A 54 12.73 -2.04 7.42
C TYR A 54 12.11 -2.95 8.49
N ALA A 55 12.45 -4.23 8.50
CA ALA A 55 11.87 -5.21 9.42
C ALA A 55 12.13 -4.90 10.91
N VAL A 56 13.22 -4.18 11.23
CA VAL A 56 13.65 -3.90 12.61
C VAL A 56 13.31 -2.47 13.03
N LYS A 57 13.57 -1.49 12.17
CA LYS A 57 13.40 -0.06 12.50
C LYS A 57 12.38 0.63 11.60
N GLY A 58 12.56 0.54 10.28
CA GLY A 58 11.78 1.30 9.29
C GLY A 58 10.29 1.05 9.38
N ILE A 59 9.87 -0.16 9.74
CA ILE A 59 8.46 -0.52 9.95
C ILE A 59 7.78 0.34 11.03
N PHE A 60 8.57 0.90 11.95
CA PHE A 60 8.07 1.73 13.06
C PHE A 60 8.31 3.24 12.85
N GLU A 61 8.97 3.62 11.76
CA GLU A 61 9.21 5.01 11.37
C GLU A 61 8.04 5.56 10.54
N ASN A 62 6.85 5.52 11.11
CA ASN A 62 5.60 5.99 10.52
C ASN A 62 4.70 6.61 11.59
N SER A 63 3.75 7.40 11.13
CA SER A 63 2.70 8.00 11.95
C SER A 63 1.34 7.75 11.31
N VAL A 64 0.32 7.91 12.10
CA VAL A 64 -1.08 7.79 11.67
C VAL A 64 -1.58 9.17 11.26
N TYR A 65 -2.44 9.22 10.25
CA TYR A 65 -3.18 10.43 9.92
C TYR A 65 -4.15 10.79 11.05
N GLU A 66 -4.26 12.07 11.32
CA GLU A 66 -5.22 12.60 12.31
C GLU A 66 -6.65 12.21 11.93
N GLY A 67 -7.47 11.85 12.92
CA GLY A 67 -8.86 11.45 12.71
C GLY A 67 -9.07 10.03 12.17
N LEU A 68 -8.00 9.27 11.88
CA LEU A 68 -8.16 7.93 11.30
C LEU A 68 -8.81 6.96 12.27
N ALA A 69 -8.42 6.97 13.55
CA ALA A 69 -8.98 6.06 14.56
C ALA A 69 -10.48 6.27 14.72
N GLU A 70 -10.88 7.53 14.84
CA GLU A 70 -12.28 7.96 14.97
C GLU A 70 -13.11 7.57 13.74
N THR A 71 -12.53 7.71 12.55
CA THR A 71 -13.18 7.33 11.29
C THR A 71 -13.38 5.82 11.20
N LEU A 72 -12.38 5.03 11.56
CA LEU A 72 -12.48 3.56 11.55
C LEU A 72 -13.51 3.07 12.57
N GLU A 73 -13.52 3.65 13.76
CA GLU A 73 -14.50 3.33 14.79
C GLU A 73 -15.92 3.69 14.35
N PHE A 74 -16.11 4.88 13.79
CA PHE A 74 -17.39 5.33 13.25
C PHE A 74 -17.92 4.36 12.19
N LEU A 75 -17.11 4.06 11.15
CA LEU A 75 -17.52 3.16 10.08
C LEU A 75 -17.87 1.76 10.60
N LYS A 76 -17.10 1.23 11.54
CA LYS A 76 -17.38 -0.07 12.14
C LYS A 76 -18.70 -0.05 12.93
N ASN A 77 -19.00 1.03 13.67
CA ASN A 77 -20.24 1.17 14.42
C ASN A 77 -21.46 1.35 13.50
N GLU A 78 -21.28 1.94 12.32
CA GLU A 78 -22.30 2.02 11.26
C GLU A 78 -22.52 0.68 10.53
N GLY A 79 -21.78 -0.38 10.90
CA GLY A 79 -21.95 -1.72 10.35
C GLY A 79 -21.15 -2.01 9.09
N TYR A 80 -20.22 -1.13 8.68
CA TYR A 80 -19.34 -1.41 7.56
C TYR A 80 -18.31 -2.48 7.90
N ILE A 81 -18.08 -3.41 6.97
CA ILE A 81 -16.98 -4.38 7.04
C ILE A 81 -15.73 -3.72 6.49
N LEU A 82 -14.75 -3.49 7.35
CA LEU A 82 -13.50 -2.85 6.98
C LEU A 82 -12.41 -3.90 6.76
N ALA A 83 -11.62 -3.72 5.71
CA ALA A 83 -10.46 -4.56 5.44
C ALA A 83 -9.31 -3.74 4.88
N VAL A 84 -8.09 -4.24 5.02
CA VAL A 84 -6.90 -3.66 4.39
C VAL A 84 -6.50 -4.53 3.20
N ALA A 85 -6.29 -3.89 2.03
CA ALA A 85 -5.70 -4.50 0.83
C ALA A 85 -4.48 -3.67 0.40
N THR A 86 -3.26 -4.15 0.67
CA THR A 86 -2.03 -3.35 0.51
C THR A 86 -0.95 -4.08 -0.29
N SER A 87 -0.19 -3.34 -1.11
CA SER A 87 1.03 -3.85 -1.75
C SER A 87 2.21 -4.04 -0.79
N LYS A 88 2.06 -3.63 0.47
CA LYS A 88 3.01 -3.95 1.53
C LYS A 88 2.91 -5.44 1.88
N PRO A 89 4.03 -6.14 2.18
CA PRO A 89 3.97 -7.50 2.70
C PRO A 89 3.00 -7.62 3.89
N GLU A 90 2.12 -8.62 3.83
CA GLU A 90 1.02 -8.79 4.78
C GLU A 90 1.49 -8.85 6.23
N GLU A 91 2.60 -9.55 6.48
CA GLU A 91 3.21 -9.61 7.81
C GLU A 91 3.55 -8.21 8.35
N TYR A 92 4.11 -7.35 7.50
CA TYR A 92 4.44 -5.98 7.91
C TYR A 92 3.19 -5.11 8.11
N ALA A 93 2.16 -5.29 7.28
CA ALA A 93 0.90 -4.58 7.44
C ALA A 93 0.20 -4.93 8.77
N LYS A 94 0.18 -6.21 9.13
CA LYS A 94 -0.34 -6.69 10.42
C LYS A 94 0.42 -6.09 11.60
N ARG A 95 1.76 -6.13 11.58
CA ARG A 95 2.60 -5.54 12.63
C ARG A 95 2.38 -4.03 12.81
N ILE A 96 2.12 -3.30 11.72
CA ILE A 96 1.80 -1.87 11.79
C ILE A 96 0.42 -1.65 12.41
N ALA A 97 -0.59 -2.43 11.98
CA ALA A 97 -1.93 -2.34 12.53
C ALA A 97 -1.96 -2.66 14.04
N ASP A 98 -1.20 -3.65 14.46
CA ASP A 98 -1.05 -4.00 15.89
C ASP A 98 -0.38 -2.87 16.68
N LYS A 99 0.69 -2.27 16.14
CA LYS A 99 1.41 -1.15 16.80
C LYS A 99 0.47 0.01 17.12
N PHE A 100 -0.46 0.32 16.22
CA PHE A 100 -1.39 1.45 16.38
C PHE A 100 -2.76 1.04 16.94
N ASP A 101 -2.93 -0.22 17.35
CA ASP A 101 -4.19 -0.77 17.85
C ASP A 101 -5.35 -0.67 16.82
N PHE A 102 -5.02 -0.78 15.53
CA PHE A 102 -6.01 -0.70 14.44
C PHE A 102 -6.52 -2.06 13.98
N ALA A 103 -5.79 -3.15 14.26
CA ALA A 103 -6.20 -4.48 13.84
C ALA A 103 -7.63 -4.83 14.27
N LYS A 104 -8.08 -4.32 15.42
CA LYS A 104 -9.43 -4.52 15.97
C LYS A 104 -10.56 -3.96 15.09
N TYR A 105 -10.29 -3.03 14.19
CA TYR A 105 -11.30 -2.44 13.31
C TYR A 105 -11.51 -3.25 12.04
N PHE A 106 -10.53 -4.06 11.62
CA PHE A 106 -10.56 -4.76 10.35
C PHE A 106 -11.00 -6.21 10.49
N ALA A 107 -11.87 -6.65 9.59
CA ALA A 107 -12.23 -8.06 9.42
C ALA A 107 -11.06 -8.88 8.87
N GLY A 108 -10.14 -8.23 8.14
CA GLY A 108 -8.93 -8.85 7.64
C GLY A 108 -7.90 -7.82 7.16
N ILE A 109 -6.63 -8.21 7.20
CA ILE A 109 -5.51 -7.43 6.68
C ILE A 109 -4.81 -8.30 5.65
N TYR A 110 -4.91 -7.91 4.39
CA TYR A 110 -4.43 -8.63 3.23
C TYR A 110 -3.33 -7.83 2.55
N GLY A 111 -2.23 -8.48 2.25
CA GLY A 111 -1.06 -7.83 1.70
C GLY A 111 -0.33 -8.67 0.66
N ALA A 112 0.70 -8.09 0.08
CA ALA A 112 1.61 -8.83 -0.78
C ALA A 112 2.32 -9.95 -0.02
N THR A 113 2.80 -10.96 -0.75
CA THR A 113 3.64 -12.01 -0.17
C THR A 113 5.12 -11.58 -0.13
N MET A 114 5.86 -12.15 0.81
CA MET A 114 7.31 -11.86 0.95
C MET A 114 8.14 -12.43 -0.20
N ASP A 115 7.68 -13.50 -0.83
CA ASP A 115 8.34 -14.17 -1.96
C ASP A 115 8.01 -13.52 -3.32
N GLY A 116 7.07 -12.57 -3.35
CA GLY A 116 6.67 -11.87 -4.57
C GLY A 116 5.67 -12.61 -5.44
N SER A 117 5.11 -13.73 -4.99
CA SER A 117 4.08 -14.47 -5.73
C SER A 117 2.74 -13.73 -5.83
N LEU A 118 2.47 -12.82 -4.89
CA LEU A 118 1.31 -11.93 -4.86
C LEU A 118 1.79 -10.49 -4.58
N ILE A 119 1.88 -9.65 -5.62
CA ILE A 119 2.39 -8.28 -5.49
C ILE A 119 1.51 -7.21 -6.16
N ARG A 120 0.76 -7.58 -7.23
CA ARG A 120 -0.08 -6.63 -7.95
C ARG A 120 -1.27 -6.22 -7.08
N LYS A 121 -1.56 -4.93 -7.05
CA LYS A 121 -2.69 -4.41 -6.25
C LYS A 121 -4.01 -5.10 -6.59
N ALA A 122 -4.28 -5.35 -7.88
CA ALA A 122 -5.50 -6.02 -8.32
C ALA A 122 -5.63 -7.43 -7.74
N ASP A 123 -4.53 -8.19 -7.70
CA ASP A 123 -4.52 -9.55 -7.19
C ASP A 123 -4.67 -9.57 -5.65
N VAL A 124 -4.06 -8.59 -4.96
CA VAL A 124 -4.23 -8.42 -3.50
C VAL A 124 -5.68 -8.05 -3.16
N ILE A 125 -6.32 -7.17 -3.94
CA ILE A 125 -7.74 -6.83 -3.75
C ILE A 125 -8.59 -8.08 -3.95
N ARG A 126 -8.37 -8.86 -5.00
CA ARG A 126 -9.09 -10.12 -5.23
C ARG A 126 -8.90 -11.09 -4.08
N TYR A 127 -7.66 -11.28 -3.64
CA TYR A 127 -7.34 -12.12 -2.48
C TYR A 127 -8.10 -11.67 -1.22
N ALA A 128 -8.23 -10.36 -0.99
CA ALA A 128 -9.01 -9.82 0.12
C ALA A 128 -10.51 -10.14 -0.03
N LEU A 129 -11.09 -9.91 -1.21
CA LEU A 129 -12.51 -10.18 -1.48
C LEU A 129 -12.85 -11.66 -1.31
N ASP A 130 -12.02 -12.55 -1.84
CA ASP A 130 -12.20 -14.01 -1.74
C ASP A 130 -12.17 -14.48 -0.28
N ASN A 131 -11.21 -13.97 0.52
CA ASN A 131 -11.09 -14.33 1.94
C ASN A 131 -12.19 -13.73 2.83
N LEU A 132 -12.79 -12.63 2.41
CA LEU A 132 -13.95 -12.02 3.08
C LEU A 132 -15.27 -12.70 2.66
N GLY A 133 -15.23 -13.60 1.68
CA GLY A 133 -16.43 -14.27 1.17
C GLY A 133 -17.37 -13.32 0.40
N VAL A 134 -16.81 -12.29 -0.23
CA VAL A 134 -17.60 -11.33 -1.02
C VAL A 134 -17.83 -11.91 -2.42
N GLU A 135 -19.06 -12.30 -2.69
CA GLU A 135 -19.46 -12.80 -4.01
C GLU A 135 -19.48 -11.67 -5.06
N ARG A 136 -19.21 -12.00 -6.33
CA ARG A 136 -19.10 -11.01 -7.41
C ARG A 136 -20.38 -10.18 -7.62
N GLU A 137 -21.52 -10.75 -7.31
CA GLU A 137 -22.83 -10.06 -7.38
C GLU A 137 -22.99 -8.92 -6.37
N ASN A 138 -22.11 -8.89 -5.34
CA ASN A 138 -22.09 -7.85 -4.29
C ASN A 138 -20.94 -6.86 -4.47
N TYR A 139 -20.20 -6.88 -5.58
CA TYR A 139 -19.07 -5.98 -5.81
C TYR A 139 -19.47 -4.51 -5.94
N ASP A 140 -20.72 -4.24 -6.29
CA ASP A 140 -21.33 -2.90 -6.28
C ASP A 140 -21.46 -2.29 -4.88
N GLN A 141 -21.40 -3.13 -3.83
CA GLN A 141 -21.41 -2.72 -2.42
C GLN A 141 -20.00 -2.57 -1.84
N VAL A 142 -18.96 -2.78 -2.65
CA VAL A 142 -17.56 -2.68 -2.22
C VAL A 142 -16.94 -1.39 -2.75
N VAL A 143 -16.24 -0.69 -1.87
CA VAL A 143 -15.47 0.49 -2.25
C VAL A 143 -14.02 0.36 -1.78
N MET A 144 -13.08 0.59 -2.69
CA MET A 144 -11.67 0.77 -2.35
C MET A 144 -11.43 2.22 -1.96
N VAL A 145 -10.65 2.46 -0.91
CA VAL A 145 -10.14 3.79 -0.58
C VAL A 145 -8.62 3.75 -0.74
N GLY A 146 -8.07 4.62 -1.58
CA GLY A 146 -6.65 4.63 -1.87
C GLY A 146 -6.12 5.98 -2.30
N ASP A 147 -4.82 6.15 -2.25
CA ASP A 147 -4.15 7.43 -2.50
C ASP A 147 -3.22 7.40 -3.73
N ARG A 148 -3.15 6.28 -4.46
CA ARG A 148 -2.33 6.13 -5.65
C ARG A 148 -3.09 5.53 -6.83
N ASN A 149 -2.58 5.79 -8.02
CA ASN A 149 -3.13 5.22 -9.26
C ASN A 149 -3.23 3.69 -9.24
N ASN A 150 -2.27 3.00 -8.60
CA ASN A 150 -2.30 1.54 -8.46
C ASN A 150 -3.52 1.03 -7.68
N ASP A 151 -3.98 1.78 -6.67
CA ASP A 151 -5.20 1.46 -5.92
C ASP A 151 -6.42 1.54 -6.84
N ILE A 152 -6.47 2.59 -7.67
CA ILE A 152 -7.56 2.83 -8.59
C ILE A 152 -7.59 1.76 -9.70
N TYR A 153 -6.43 1.50 -10.33
CA TYR A 153 -6.35 0.45 -11.36
C TYR A 153 -6.72 -0.92 -10.79
N GLY A 154 -6.23 -1.23 -9.59
CA GLY A 154 -6.54 -2.50 -8.92
C GLY A 154 -8.02 -2.65 -8.59
N ALA A 155 -8.70 -1.59 -8.15
CA ALA A 155 -10.14 -1.58 -7.91
C ALA A 155 -10.94 -1.75 -9.21
N LYS A 156 -10.59 -0.98 -10.25
CA LYS A 156 -11.25 -1.04 -11.57
C LYS A 156 -11.10 -2.41 -12.23
N GLU A 157 -9.93 -3.04 -12.16
CA GLU A 157 -9.70 -4.39 -12.70
C GLU A 157 -10.59 -5.44 -12.00
N ASN A 158 -10.90 -5.22 -10.72
CA ASN A 158 -11.82 -6.07 -9.97
C ASN A 158 -13.31 -5.67 -10.13
N GLY A 159 -13.63 -4.55 -10.78
CA GLY A 159 -14.99 -4.09 -10.98
C GLY A 159 -15.65 -3.50 -9.73
N ILE A 160 -14.85 -3.03 -8.77
CA ILE A 160 -15.34 -2.33 -7.57
C ILE A 160 -15.13 -0.82 -7.69
N GLN A 161 -15.94 -0.05 -6.94
CA GLN A 161 -15.81 1.40 -6.87
C GLN A 161 -14.54 1.82 -6.12
N VAL A 162 -14.06 3.05 -6.39
CA VAL A 162 -12.86 3.58 -5.74
C VAL A 162 -12.97 5.07 -5.41
N ILE A 163 -12.60 5.38 -4.17
CA ILE A 163 -12.44 6.76 -3.67
C ILE A 163 -10.93 7.05 -3.64
N GLY A 164 -10.50 8.02 -4.44
CA GLY A 164 -9.15 8.58 -4.35
C GLY A 164 -9.07 9.63 -3.23
N VAL A 165 -8.09 9.51 -2.35
CA VAL A 165 -7.89 10.46 -1.22
C VAL A 165 -6.67 11.35 -1.45
N LEU A 166 -6.80 12.65 -1.20
CA LEU A 166 -5.77 13.67 -1.49
C LEU A 166 -4.82 13.96 -0.31
N TYR A 167 -5.03 13.33 0.83
CA TYR A 167 -4.13 13.47 1.98
C TYR A 167 -2.98 12.44 1.98
N GLY A 168 -2.90 11.62 0.94
CA GLY A 168 -1.83 10.63 0.74
C GLY A 168 -0.70 11.14 -0.16
N TYR A 169 -0.14 10.25 -0.98
CA TYR A 169 1.03 10.53 -1.85
C TYR A 169 0.67 10.87 -3.29
N GLY A 170 -0.51 10.50 -3.77
CA GLY A 170 -1.01 10.85 -5.10
C GLY A 170 -1.62 12.24 -5.15
N ASP A 171 -1.51 12.91 -6.28
CA ASP A 171 -2.17 14.18 -6.53
C ASP A 171 -3.50 14.01 -7.27
N LEU A 172 -4.25 15.11 -7.38
CA LEU A 172 -5.54 15.11 -8.06
C LEU A 172 -5.45 14.64 -9.53
N ALA A 173 -4.39 15.04 -10.23
CA ALA A 173 -4.23 14.69 -11.64
C ALA A 173 -3.95 13.18 -11.80
N GLU A 174 -3.12 12.59 -10.94
CA GLU A 174 -2.85 11.15 -10.88
C GLU A 174 -4.16 10.38 -10.66
N LEU A 175 -4.91 10.74 -9.62
CA LEU A 175 -6.12 10.01 -9.21
C LEU A 175 -7.24 10.14 -10.26
N GLN A 176 -7.43 11.33 -10.84
CA GLN A 176 -8.43 11.54 -11.89
C GLN A 176 -8.06 10.81 -13.20
N SER A 177 -6.78 10.89 -13.60
CA SER A 177 -6.31 10.20 -14.81
C SER A 177 -6.39 8.69 -14.69
N ALA A 178 -6.25 8.14 -13.47
CA ALA A 178 -6.44 6.73 -13.19
C ALA A 178 -7.91 6.29 -13.18
N GLY A 179 -8.87 7.23 -13.14
CA GLY A 179 -10.30 6.97 -13.21
C GLY A 179 -10.96 6.72 -11.86
N ALA A 180 -10.54 7.41 -10.80
CA ALA A 180 -11.23 7.38 -9.50
C ALA A 180 -12.69 7.79 -9.66
N ASP A 181 -13.63 7.05 -9.06
CA ASP A 181 -15.07 7.37 -9.11
C ASP A 181 -15.39 8.61 -8.27
N TYR A 182 -14.69 8.75 -7.15
CA TYR A 182 -14.84 9.86 -6.21
C TYR A 182 -13.46 10.34 -5.76
N ILE A 183 -13.40 11.63 -5.41
CA ILE A 183 -12.20 12.25 -4.81
C ILE A 183 -12.58 12.83 -3.46
N ALA A 184 -11.91 12.36 -2.40
CA ALA A 184 -12.05 12.91 -1.06
C ALA A 184 -10.87 13.84 -0.73
N LYS A 185 -11.21 15.02 -0.23
CA LYS A 185 -10.28 15.94 0.46
C LYS A 185 -10.46 15.69 1.95
N MET A 186 -9.44 16.00 2.75
CA MET A 186 -9.64 16.05 4.20
C MET A 186 -10.73 17.05 4.56
#